data_5eaa239f50830306be8439adf8574989
#
_entry.id   5eaa239f50830306be8439adf8574989
#
_cell.length_a   1.000
_cell.length_b   1.000
_cell.length_c   1.000
_cell.angle_alpha   90.00
_cell.angle_beta   90.00
_cell.angle_gamma   90.00
#
_symmetry.space_group_name_H-M   'P 1'
#
loop_
_entity.id
_entity.type
_entity.pdbx_description
1 polymer ?
#
loop_
_entity_poly.entity_id
_entity_poly.type
_entity_poly.pdbx_seq_one_letter_code
_entity_poly.pdbx_strand_id
1 'polypeptide(L)'
;KSIEDILQNCYLKNKNKNKNKNKNLVVLVSSKPILSPNKNSWAGNLISSFKLNNLASEISNKSEFKGYVNLSPEWLLKSQPENILVIKTPGSNLSQYNSINIWKKLDAVKNDKVFTFEYYGLINAGGIKAINKACQKLALI
;
A
#
# COMPACT_ATOMS: atom_id res chain seq x y z
N LYS A 1 24.13 4.95 -1.09
CA LYS A 1 23.48 4.14 -0.05
C LYS A 1 22.70 3.01 -0.69
N SER A 2 22.74 1.84 -0.09
CA SER A 2 21.95 0.73 -0.55
C SER A 2 20.48 0.93 -0.20
N ILE A 3 19.59 0.22 -0.91
CA ILE A 3 18.17 0.24 -0.62
C ILE A 3 17.91 -0.21 0.83
N GLU A 4 18.66 -1.22 1.27
CA GLU A 4 18.53 -1.75 2.63
C GLU A 4 18.84 -0.69 3.69
N ASP A 5 19.88 0.12 3.46
CA ASP A 5 20.24 1.21 4.37
C ASP A 5 19.15 2.27 4.44
N ILE A 6 18.56 2.60 3.28
CA ILE A 6 17.47 3.57 3.21
C ILE A 6 16.26 3.07 3.98
N LEU A 7 15.90 1.81 3.79
CA LEU A 7 14.76 1.20 4.49
C LEU A 7 14.99 1.14 5.99
N GLN A 8 16.21 0.77 6.40
CA GLN A 8 16.57 0.68 7.81
C GLN A 8 16.50 2.06 8.49
N ASN A 9 17.06 3.07 7.85
CA ASN A 9 17.01 4.44 8.36
C ASN A 9 15.58 4.94 8.46
N CYS A 10 14.77 4.63 7.46
CA CYS A 10 13.37 4.98 7.42
C CYS A 10 12.63 4.40 8.63
N TYR A 11 12.80 3.12 8.87
CA TYR A 11 12.16 2.44 9.99
C TYR A 11 12.64 2.99 11.33
N LEU A 12 13.97 3.10 11.52
CA LEU A 12 14.55 3.58 12.79
C LEU A 12 14.08 4.99 13.13
N LYS A 13 14.02 5.86 12.12
CA LYS A 13 13.61 7.25 12.32
C LYS A 13 12.15 7.36 12.78
N ASN A 14 11.31 6.42 12.40
CA ASN A 14 9.87 6.48 12.63
C ASN A 14 9.35 5.37 13.54
N LYS A 15 10.20 4.53 14.11
CA LYS A 15 9.77 3.35 14.88
C LYS A 15 8.89 3.69 16.07
N ASN A 16 9.10 4.83 16.69
CA ASN A 16 8.31 5.25 17.87
C ASN A 16 6.91 5.69 17.50
N LYS A 17 6.67 6.00 16.23
CA LYS A 17 5.36 6.41 15.73
C LYS A 17 4.52 5.23 15.30
N ASN A 18 5.17 4.10 14.97
CA ASN A 18 4.48 2.89 14.54
C ASN A 18 4.07 2.05 15.76
N LYS A 19 2.96 2.42 16.38
CA LYS A 19 2.50 1.80 17.62
C LYS A 19 1.79 0.47 17.41
N ASN A 20 1.29 0.21 16.20
CA ASN A 20 0.45 -0.95 15.93
C ASN A 20 1.07 -1.84 14.87
N LYS A 21 2.10 -2.58 15.28
CA LYS A 21 2.74 -3.57 14.41
C LYS A 21 1.75 -4.67 14.07
N ASN A 22 1.94 -5.29 12.91
CA ASN A 22 1.12 -6.39 12.40
C ASN A 22 -0.27 -5.99 11.91
N LYS A 23 -0.58 -4.70 11.84
CA LYS A 23 -1.81 -4.27 11.17
C LYS A 23 -1.76 -4.69 9.71
N ASN A 24 -2.88 -5.15 9.19
CA ASN A 24 -2.93 -5.54 7.79
C ASN A 24 -3.40 -4.39 6.92
N LEU A 25 -3.02 -4.46 5.65
CA LEU A 25 -3.37 -3.45 4.67
C LEU A 25 -3.33 -4.04 3.27
N VAL A 26 -3.88 -3.28 2.33
CA VAL A 26 -3.71 -3.53 0.91
C VAL A 26 -3.41 -2.19 0.25
N VAL A 27 -2.57 -2.22 -0.78
CA VAL A 27 -2.23 -1.02 -1.56
C VAL A 27 -2.89 -1.14 -2.92
N LEU A 28 -3.63 -0.12 -3.32
CA LEU A 28 -4.34 -0.10 -4.60
C LEU A 28 -3.72 0.96 -5.49
N VAL A 29 -3.11 0.52 -6.60
CA VAL A 29 -2.42 1.41 -7.54
C VAL A 29 -3.35 1.89 -8.63
N SER A 30 -4.29 1.05 -9.04
CA SER A 30 -5.28 1.40 -10.06
C SER A 30 -6.60 0.71 -9.75
N SER A 31 -7.68 1.20 -10.36
CA SER A 31 -9.03 0.66 -10.13
C SER A 31 -9.50 -0.27 -11.26
N LYS A 32 -8.91 -0.16 -12.44
CA LYS A 32 -9.34 -0.95 -13.63
C LYS A 32 -8.12 -1.35 -14.47
N PRO A 33 -7.54 -2.53 -14.21
CA PRO A 33 -7.84 -3.48 -13.14
C PRO A 33 -7.34 -2.99 -11.79
N ILE A 34 -7.79 -3.64 -10.73
CA ILE A 34 -7.28 -3.34 -9.40
C ILE A 34 -5.90 -3.97 -9.27
N LEU A 35 -4.86 -3.15 -9.25
CA LEU A 35 -3.47 -3.59 -9.14
C LEU A 35 -2.95 -3.32 -7.73
N SER A 36 -2.21 -4.28 -7.20
CA SER A 36 -1.62 -4.16 -5.88
C SER A 36 -0.19 -4.70 -5.89
N PRO A 37 0.75 -4.02 -5.21
CA PRO A 37 2.12 -4.53 -5.10
C PRO A 37 2.17 -5.72 -4.14
N ASN A 38 2.99 -6.71 -4.51
CA ASN A 38 3.26 -7.86 -3.63
C ASN A 38 4.65 -7.74 -3.00
N LYS A 39 5.14 -8.82 -2.38
CA LYS A 39 6.43 -8.79 -1.67
C LYS A 39 7.63 -8.54 -2.57
N ASN A 40 7.49 -8.73 -3.88
CA ASN A 40 8.59 -8.58 -4.83
C ASN A 40 8.70 -7.16 -5.39
N SER A 41 7.95 -6.22 -4.85
CA SER A 41 7.95 -4.81 -5.27
C SER A 41 8.69 -3.93 -4.25
N TRP A 42 9.06 -2.73 -4.67
CA TRP A 42 9.61 -1.73 -3.75
C TRP A 42 8.62 -1.44 -2.61
N ALA A 43 7.34 -1.23 -2.95
CA ALA A 43 6.32 -0.96 -1.95
C ALA A 43 6.18 -2.11 -0.95
N GLY A 44 6.21 -3.35 -1.42
CA GLY A 44 6.15 -4.51 -0.55
C GLY A 44 7.30 -4.55 0.44
N ASN A 45 8.52 -4.24 -0.02
CA ASN A 45 9.69 -4.18 0.84
C ASN A 45 9.56 -3.07 1.88
N LEU A 46 9.12 -1.90 1.46
CA LEU A 46 8.97 -0.76 2.37
C LEU A 46 7.93 -1.07 3.46
N ILE A 47 6.79 -1.61 3.07
CA ILE A 47 5.73 -1.98 4.00
C ILE A 47 6.23 -3.04 5.01
N SER A 48 6.94 -4.04 4.51
CA SER A 48 7.50 -5.10 5.33
C SER A 48 8.49 -4.56 6.37
N SER A 49 9.26 -3.53 6.01
CA SER A 49 10.22 -2.93 6.94
C SER A 49 9.53 -2.29 8.15
N PHE A 50 8.26 -1.92 8.04
CA PHE A 50 7.46 -1.41 9.15
C PHE A 50 6.72 -2.51 9.90
N LYS A 51 6.93 -3.77 9.51
CA LYS A 51 6.25 -4.93 10.10
C LYS A 51 4.73 -4.86 9.95
N LEU A 52 4.29 -4.20 8.90
CA LEU A 52 2.91 -4.19 8.49
C LEU A 52 2.64 -5.39 7.58
N ASN A 53 1.44 -5.93 7.65
CA ASN A 53 1.08 -7.10 6.88
C ASN A 53 0.38 -6.72 5.59
N ASN A 54 1.10 -6.81 4.46
CA ASN A 54 0.54 -6.59 3.14
C ASN A 54 -0.23 -7.83 2.71
N LEU A 55 -1.55 -7.76 2.67
CA LEU A 55 -2.39 -8.92 2.36
C LEU A 55 -2.16 -9.46 0.94
N ALA A 56 -1.67 -8.65 0.02
CA ALA A 56 -1.34 -9.10 -1.34
C ALA A 56 0.07 -9.67 -1.46
N SER A 57 0.84 -9.69 -0.37
CA SER A 57 2.26 -10.04 -0.37
C SER A 57 2.56 -11.38 -1.05
N GLU A 58 1.77 -12.40 -0.74
CA GLU A 58 2.02 -13.77 -1.23
C GLU A 58 1.24 -14.12 -2.49
N ILE A 59 0.45 -13.20 -3.04
CA ILE A 59 -0.30 -13.45 -4.26
C ILE A 59 0.66 -13.39 -5.44
N SER A 60 0.59 -14.41 -6.31
CA SER A 60 1.50 -14.53 -7.45
C SER A 60 0.77 -14.73 -8.77
N ASN A 61 -0.45 -14.21 -8.90
CA ASN A 61 -1.17 -14.34 -10.16
C ASN A 61 -0.49 -13.49 -11.25
N LYS A 62 -0.81 -13.79 -12.50
CA LYS A 62 -0.19 -13.11 -13.63
C LYS A 62 -0.65 -11.67 -13.73
N SER A 63 0.31 -10.76 -13.82
CA SER A 63 0.09 -9.35 -14.09
C SER A 63 1.09 -8.92 -15.15
N GLU A 64 0.80 -7.86 -15.90
CA GLU A 64 1.72 -7.29 -16.86
C GLU A 64 2.95 -6.69 -16.17
N PHE A 65 2.85 -6.39 -14.89
CA PHE A 65 3.90 -5.71 -14.15
C PHE A 65 4.49 -6.63 -13.09
N LYS A 66 5.80 -6.84 -13.17
CA LYS A 66 6.52 -7.64 -12.19
C LYS A 66 6.39 -7.02 -10.80
N GLY A 67 6.08 -7.85 -9.81
CA GLY A 67 5.90 -7.38 -8.45
C GLY A 67 4.50 -6.86 -8.15
N TYR A 68 3.59 -6.96 -9.12
CA TYR A 68 2.21 -6.52 -8.98
C TYR A 68 1.25 -7.65 -9.31
N VAL A 69 0.09 -7.60 -8.68
CA VAL A 69 -0.95 -8.61 -8.88
C VAL A 69 -2.30 -7.93 -9.12
N ASN A 70 -3.17 -8.63 -9.84
CA ASN A 70 -4.54 -8.18 -10.05
C ASN A 70 -5.41 -8.71 -8.91
N LEU A 71 -6.20 -7.84 -8.32
CA LEU A 71 -7.15 -8.21 -7.28
C LEU A 71 -8.57 -8.09 -7.80
N SER A 72 -9.44 -9.01 -7.42
CA SER A 72 -10.85 -8.89 -7.75
C SER A 72 -11.57 -8.14 -6.63
N PRO A 73 -12.70 -7.47 -6.93
CA PRO A 73 -13.52 -6.86 -5.89
C PRO A 73 -13.97 -7.89 -4.85
N GLU A 74 -14.26 -9.12 -5.28
CA GLU A 74 -14.68 -10.20 -4.39
C GLU A 74 -13.58 -10.57 -3.40
N TRP A 75 -12.32 -10.55 -3.85
CA TRP A 75 -11.19 -10.81 -2.96
C TRP A 75 -11.08 -9.74 -1.88
N LEU A 76 -11.27 -8.47 -2.25
CA LEU A 76 -11.25 -7.37 -1.28
C LEU A 76 -12.36 -7.53 -0.25
N LEU A 77 -13.56 -7.87 -0.72
CA LEU A 77 -14.71 -8.06 0.16
C LEU A 77 -14.50 -9.21 1.13
N LYS A 78 -13.88 -10.29 0.66
CA LYS A 78 -13.62 -11.46 1.48
C LYS A 78 -12.48 -11.22 2.48
N SER A 79 -11.42 -10.55 2.05
CA SER A 79 -10.25 -10.33 2.91
C SER A 79 -10.45 -9.20 3.92
N GLN A 80 -11.30 -8.24 3.63
CA GLN A 80 -11.60 -7.11 4.53
C GLN A 80 -10.34 -6.52 5.17
N PRO A 81 -9.47 -5.88 4.37
CA PRO A 81 -8.26 -5.27 4.94
C PRO A 81 -8.62 -4.21 5.97
N GLU A 82 -7.86 -4.14 7.03
CA GLU A 82 -8.06 -3.11 8.07
C GLU A 82 -7.77 -1.72 7.54
N ASN A 83 -6.79 -1.61 6.65
CA ASN A 83 -6.35 -0.34 6.07
C ASN A 83 -6.23 -0.49 4.56
N ILE A 84 -6.64 0.55 3.83
CA ILE A 84 -6.49 0.60 2.38
C ILE A 84 -5.65 1.82 2.04
N LEU A 85 -4.56 1.60 1.29
CA LEU A 85 -3.68 2.66 0.81
C LEU A 85 -3.95 2.86 -0.66
N VAL A 86 -4.47 4.02 -1.03
CA VAL A 86 -4.78 4.35 -2.43
C VAL A 86 -3.69 5.25 -2.98
N ILE A 87 -3.14 4.89 -4.13
CA ILE A 87 -2.08 5.65 -4.76
C ILE A 87 -2.69 6.72 -5.66
N LYS A 88 -2.29 7.95 -5.44
CA LYS A 88 -2.73 9.09 -6.24
C LYS A 88 -1.85 9.22 -7.48
N THR A 89 -2.44 9.02 -8.65
CA THR A 89 -1.78 9.22 -9.93
C THR A 89 -2.68 10.05 -10.84
N PRO A 90 -2.15 10.62 -11.95
CA PRO A 90 -3.00 11.39 -12.86
C PRO A 90 -4.18 10.60 -13.42
N GLY A 91 -4.02 9.29 -13.59
CA GLY A 91 -5.09 8.43 -14.11
C GLY A 91 -5.87 7.68 -13.06
N SER A 92 -5.57 7.88 -11.78
CA SER A 92 -6.22 7.12 -10.71
C SER A 92 -6.25 7.95 -9.44
N ASN A 93 -7.43 8.13 -8.89
CA ASN A 93 -7.61 8.83 -7.62
C ASN A 93 -8.73 8.15 -6.83
N LEU A 94 -8.93 8.61 -5.62
CA LEU A 94 -9.88 8.00 -4.70
C LEU A 94 -11.30 7.92 -5.27
N SER A 95 -11.72 8.93 -6.05
CA SER A 95 -13.08 8.97 -6.58
C SER A 95 -13.39 7.82 -7.54
N GLN A 96 -12.38 7.27 -8.22
CA GLN A 96 -12.57 6.15 -9.13
C GLN A 96 -12.94 4.86 -8.40
N TYR A 97 -12.49 4.71 -7.15
CA TYR A 97 -12.81 3.53 -6.36
C TYR A 97 -14.26 3.55 -5.88
N ASN A 98 -14.84 4.74 -5.72
CA ASN A 98 -16.25 4.86 -5.31
C ASN A 98 -17.22 4.22 -6.32
N SER A 99 -16.80 4.03 -7.57
CA SER A 99 -17.63 3.39 -8.59
C SER A 99 -17.61 1.86 -8.51
N ILE A 100 -16.71 1.30 -7.71
CA ILE A 100 -16.65 -0.14 -7.49
C ILE A 100 -17.81 -0.53 -6.56
N ASN A 101 -18.68 -1.45 -7.01
CA ASN A 101 -19.91 -1.79 -6.30
C ASN A 101 -19.70 -2.18 -4.84
N ILE A 102 -18.62 -2.89 -4.54
CA ILE A 102 -18.37 -3.39 -3.18
C ILE A 102 -17.64 -2.37 -2.29
N TRP A 103 -17.23 -1.23 -2.84
CA TRP A 103 -16.37 -0.29 -2.12
C TRP A 103 -16.94 0.12 -0.76
N LYS A 104 -18.21 0.49 -0.72
CA LYS A 104 -18.88 0.93 0.51
C LYS A 104 -19.09 -0.19 1.52
N LYS A 105 -18.92 -1.43 1.09
CA LYS A 105 -19.08 -2.61 1.96
C LYS A 105 -17.79 -3.00 2.65
N LEU A 106 -16.67 -2.35 2.29
CA LEU A 106 -15.37 -2.63 2.89
C LEU A 106 -15.29 -1.98 4.26
N ASP A 107 -14.83 -2.74 5.25
CA ASP A 107 -14.70 -2.24 6.62
C ASP A 107 -13.78 -1.03 6.70
N ALA A 108 -12.67 -1.03 5.96
CA ALA A 108 -11.74 0.09 5.94
C ALA A 108 -12.42 1.38 5.46
N VAL A 109 -13.32 1.27 4.49
CA VAL A 109 -14.07 2.43 3.98
C VAL A 109 -15.07 2.92 5.03
N LYS A 110 -15.79 2.00 5.66
CA LYS A 110 -16.75 2.34 6.72
C LYS A 110 -16.09 2.97 7.93
N ASN A 111 -14.87 2.54 8.24
CA ASN A 111 -14.13 2.99 9.42
C ASN A 111 -13.18 4.15 9.14
N ASP A 112 -13.24 4.72 7.95
CA ASP A 112 -12.39 5.83 7.54
C ASP A 112 -10.89 5.50 7.65
N LYS A 113 -10.55 4.28 7.24
CA LYS A 113 -9.16 3.79 7.22
C LYS A 113 -8.64 3.66 5.79
N VAL A 114 -8.98 4.61 4.93
CA VAL A 114 -8.48 4.70 3.57
C VAL A 114 -7.52 5.88 3.53
N PHE A 115 -6.27 5.60 3.16
CA PHE A 115 -5.19 6.60 3.16
C PHE A 115 -4.71 6.82 1.74
N THR A 116 -4.48 8.07 1.37
CA THR A 116 -3.96 8.43 0.05
C THR A 116 -2.45 8.63 0.14
N PHE A 117 -1.70 7.97 -0.75
CA PHE A 117 -0.25 8.09 -0.83
C PHE A 117 0.15 8.61 -2.20
N GLU A 118 1.23 9.37 -2.23
CA GLU A 118 1.82 9.78 -3.50
C GLU A 118 2.48 8.58 -4.17
N TYR A 119 2.54 8.61 -5.49
CA TYR A 119 3.16 7.56 -6.29
C TYR A 119 4.65 7.42 -5.95
N TYR A 120 5.37 8.56 -5.94
CA TYR A 120 6.79 8.55 -5.60
C TYR A 120 6.96 8.40 -4.10
N GLY A 121 7.88 7.52 -3.72
CA GLY A 121 8.14 7.15 -2.35
C GLY A 121 7.58 5.79 -2.02
N LEU A 122 6.33 5.53 -2.34
CA LEU A 122 5.71 4.23 -2.03
C LEU A 122 5.75 3.25 -3.21
N ILE A 123 5.41 3.68 -4.41
CA ILE A 123 5.40 2.78 -5.57
C ILE A 123 6.73 2.85 -6.33
N ASN A 124 7.19 4.05 -6.62
CA ASN A 124 8.50 4.28 -7.19
C ASN A 124 9.30 5.05 -6.15
N ALA A 125 10.52 4.60 -5.87
CA ALA A 125 11.33 5.23 -4.83
C ALA A 125 11.47 6.75 -5.02
N GLY A 126 11.66 7.18 -6.25
CA GLY A 126 11.83 8.60 -6.55
C GLY A 126 13.15 9.13 -5.99
N GLY A 127 13.09 9.78 -4.84
CA GLY A 127 14.27 10.28 -4.16
C GLY A 127 14.12 10.17 -2.66
N ILE A 128 15.17 10.57 -1.95
CA ILE A 128 15.19 10.44 -0.49
C ILE A 128 14.03 11.18 0.17
N LYS A 129 13.68 12.37 -0.32
CA LYS A 129 12.56 13.13 0.22
C LYS A 129 11.23 12.38 0.07
N ALA A 130 11.01 11.79 -1.10
CA ALA A 130 9.79 11.05 -1.37
C ALA A 130 9.69 9.81 -0.49
N ILE A 131 10.80 9.09 -0.33
CA ILE A 131 10.86 7.91 0.53
C ILE A 131 10.57 8.29 1.98
N ASN A 132 11.21 9.35 2.48
CA ASN A 132 11.00 9.79 3.85
C ASN A 132 9.54 10.18 4.10
N LYS A 133 8.91 10.82 3.13
CA LYS A 133 7.51 11.21 3.24
C LYS A 133 6.59 9.99 3.33
N ALA A 134 6.84 8.98 2.49
CA ALA A 134 6.10 7.73 2.54
C ALA A 134 6.30 7.02 3.88
N CYS A 135 7.55 7.02 4.39
CA CYS A 135 7.87 6.41 5.67
C CYS A 135 7.11 7.06 6.82
N GLN A 136 7.11 8.38 6.85
CA GLN A 136 6.39 9.12 7.89
C GLN A 136 4.90 8.76 7.89
N LYS A 137 4.33 8.63 6.70
CA LYS A 137 2.92 8.32 6.55
C LYS A 137 2.62 6.87 6.96
N LEU A 138 3.48 5.93 6.56
CA LEU A 138 3.32 4.53 6.96
C LEU A 138 3.41 4.35 8.48
N ALA A 139 4.24 5.14 9.12
CA ALA A 139 4.40 5.06 10.57
C ALA A 139 3.14 5.49 11.33
N LEU A 140 2.24 6.19 10.68
CA LEU A 140 1.00 6.67 11.29
C LEU A 140 -0.19 5.72 11.11
N ILE A 141 -0.01 4.65 10.34
CA ILE A 141 -1.09 3.68 10.08
C ILE A 141 -1.38 2.77 11.28
#